data_92b37c8f632509116533f1e441a32df0
#
_entry.id   92b37c8f632509116533f1e441a32df0
#
_cell.length_a   1.000
_cell.length_b   1.000
_cell.length_c   1.000
_cell.angle_alpha   90.00
_cell.angle_beta   90.00
_cell.angle_gamma   90.00
#
_symmetry.space_group_name_H-M   'P 1'
#
loop_
_entity.id
_entity.type
_entity.pdbx_description
1 polymer ?
#
loop_
_entity_poly.entity_id
_entity_poly.type
_entity_poly.pdbx_seq_one_letter_code
_entity_poly.pdbx_strand_id
1 'polypeptide(L)'
;MSMEYFLESCCTDVEQICRAQEAGARRIELCENLAVGGVTPSAELLKAAISVAKVPVNVLVRPRGGDFVFSAAEADTMLRDIELCREAGAAAVVIGALDSRGEVDMPLMRRLCDAASGMSVTFHRAFDVCADPLAAFEDVLALGCDRLLTSGHESDAFKGRFFIAELVERAAGRIIVMPGCGVRRSNIARIAADTGAVEFHASSAFFD
;
A
#
# COMPACT_ATOMS: atom_id res chain seq x y z
N MET A 1 -7.10 -5.19 -28.09
CA MET A 1 -7.47 -4.23 -27.04
C MET A 1 -6.44 -4.37 -25.93
N SER A 2 -5.58 -3.38 -25.70
CA SER A 2 -4.69 -3.40 -24.53
C SER A 2 -5.57 -3.32 -23.29
N MET A 3 -5.50 -4.32 -22.40
CA MET A 3 -6.11 -4.20 -21.09
C MET A 3 -5.40 -3.06 -20.37
N GLU A 4 -6.15 -2.01 -20.07
CA GLU A 4 -5.64 -0.87 -19.34
C GLU A 4 -5.70 -1.20 -17.86
N TYR A 5 -4.56 -1.60 -17.27
CA TYR A 5 -4.46 -1.90 -15.85
C TYR A 5 -4.55 -0.62 -15.03
N PHE A 6 -5.17 -0.69 -13.85
CA PHE A 6 -5.06 0.37 -12.88
C PHE A 6 -3.71 0.24 -12.16
N LEU A 7 -2.81 1.20 -12.41
CA LEU A 7 -1.45 1.20 -11.89
C LEU A 7 -1.25 2.26 -10.82
N GLU A 8 -0.78 1.84 -9.65
CA GLU A 8 -0.23 2.69 -8.61
C GLU A 8 1.29 2.67 -8.70
N SER A 9 1.92 3.84 -8.71
CA SER A 9 3.37 3.99 -8.71
C SER A 9 3.90 4.38 -7.34
N CYS A 10 4.83 3.59 -6.80
CA CYS A 10 5.61 3.98 -5.64
C CYS A 10 6.67 5.01 -6.05
N CYS A 11 6.63 6.20 -5.43
CA CYS A 11 7.50 7.33 -5.75
C CYS A 11 8.12 7.90 -4.47
N THR A 12 9.36 8.35 -4.57
CA THR A 12 10.13 8.94 -3.46
C THR A 12 10.51 10.39 -3.66
N ASP A 13 10.17 10.95 -4.80
CA ASP A 13 10.43 12.34 -5.14
C ASP A 13 9.45 12.86 -6.21
N VAL A 14 9.43 14.18 -6.40
CA VAL A 14 8.55 14.89 -7.32
C VAL A 14 8.81 14.52 -8.78
N GLU A 15 10.06 14.27 -9.15
CA GLU A 15 10.41 13.91 -10.53
C GLU A 15 9.82 12.54 -10.90
N GLN A 16 9.91 11.56 -10.00
CA GLN A 16 9.28 10.24 -10.20
C GLN A 16 7.77 10.37 -10.32
N ILE A 17 7.11 11.23 -9.52
CA ILE A 17 5.67 11.48 -9.62
C ILE A 17 5.31 12.01 -11.00
N CYS A 18 6.01 13.04 -11.47
CA CYS A 18 5.76 13.62 -12.79
C CYS A 18 5.92 12.58 -13.91
N ARG A 19 7.00 11.82 -13.90
CA ARG A 19 7.25 10.76 -14.90
C ARG A 19 6.18 9.66 -14.83
N ALA A 20 5.85 9.18 -13.64
CA ALA A 20 4.89 8.10 -13.48
C ALA A 20 3.48 8.50 -14.00
N GLN A 21 2.99 9.68 -13.66
CA GLN A 21 1.68 10.13 -14.14
C GLN A 21 1.66 10.41 -15.64
N GLU A 22 2.73 10.93 -16.23
CA GLU A 22 2.87 11.11 -17.67
C GLU A 22 2.90 9.76 -18.42
N ALA A 23 3.49 8.75 -17.83
CA ALA A 23 3.56 7.39 -18.36
C ALA A 23 2.31 6.53 -18.06
N GLY A 24 1.26 7.13 -17.44
CA GLY A 24 -0.04 6.50 -17.26
C GLY A 24 -0.32 5.90 -15.89
N ALA A 25 0.47 6.21 -14.86
CA ALA A 25 0.09 5.88 -13.48
C ALA A 25 -1.23 6.59 -13.13
N ARG A 26 -2.14 5.86 -12.51
CA ARG A 26 -3.47 6.35 -12.13
C ARG A 26 -3.57 6.71 -10.64
N ARG A 27 -2.53 6.37 -9.87
CA ARG A 27 -2.35 6.70 -8.46
C ARG A 27 -0.87 6.68 -8.11
N ILE A 28 -0.49 7.48 -7.14
CA ILE A 28 0.85 7.51 -6.56
C ILE A 28 0.77 6.97 -5.13
N GLU A 29 1.72 6.09 -4.74
CA GLU A 29 2.07 5.88 -3.35
C GLU A 29 3.33 6.68 -3.06
N LEU A 30 3.24 7.64 -2.15
CA LEU A 30 4.35 8.47 -1.73
C LEU A 30 5.02 7.88 -0.49
N CYS A 31 6.33 7.67 -0.55
CA CYS A 31 7.15 7.23 0.58
C CYS A 31 8.55 7.83 0.51
N GLU A 32 9.36 7.62 1.53
CA GLU A 32 10.81 7.87 1.53
C GLU A 32 11.57 6.59 1.86
N ASN A 33 12.88 6.57 1.60
CA ASN A 33 13.82 5.53 2.02
C ASN A 33 13.41 4.10 1.63
N LEU A 34 13.30 3.83 0.34
CA LEU A 34 12.98 2.49 -0.18
C LEU A 34 14.02 1.41 0.20
N ALA A 35 15.25 1.79 0.59
CA ALA A 35 16.26 0.84 1.03
C ALA A 35 15.85 0.04 2.28
N VAL A 36 14.95 0.60 3.11
CA VAL A 36 14.38 -0.08 4.28
C VAL A 36 12.92 -0.52 4.07
N GLY A 37 12.47 -0.51 2.81
CA GLY A 37 11.09 -0.89 2.43
C GLY A 37 10.08 0.26 2.47
N GLY A 38 10.55 1.51 2.54
CA GLY A 38 9.73 2.71 2.62
C GLY A 38 9.38 3.11 4.06
N VAL A 39 9.34 4.41 4.29
CA VAL A 39 8.88 5.06 5.54
C VAL A 39 8.01 6.26 5.20
N THR A 40 7.36 6.85 6.21
CA THR A 40 6.59 8.10 6.07
C THR A 40 7.44 9.19 5.40
N PRO A 41 6.94 9.86 4.36
CA PRO A 41 7.64 10.97 3.73
C PRO A 41 7.66 12.19 4.63
N SER A 42 8.66 13.06 4.46
CA SER A 42 8.72 14.35 5.11
C SER A 42 7.52 15.24 4.73
N ALA A 43 7.13 16.15 5.63
CA ALA A 43 6.04 17.09 5.38
C ALA A 43 6.32 17.98 4.15
N GLU A 44 7.56 18.31 3.90
CA GLU A 44 8.00 19.06 2.73
C GLU A 44 7.77 18.27 1.43
N LEU A 45 8.18 17.00 1.41
CA LEU A 45 7.96 16.14 0.25
C LEU A 45 6.46 15.89 0.03
N LEU A 46 5.69 15.66 1.09
CA LEU A 46 4.23 15.48 1.00
C LEU A 46 3.56 16.71 0.36
N LYS A 47 3.86 17.92 0.82
CA LYS A 47 3.31 19.16 0.24
C LYS A 47 3.72 19.33 -1.22
N ALA A 48 4.99 19.09 -1.55
CA ALA A 48 5.49 19.17 -2.91
C ALA A 48 4.80 18.15 -3.82
N ALA A 49 4.65 16.91 -3.37
CA ALA A 49 3.98 15.84 -4.11
C ALA A 49 2.51 16.19 -4.42
N ILE A 50 1.75 16.62 -3.42
CA ILE A 50 0.35 17.03 -3.59
C ILE A 50 0.23 18.20 -4.58
N SER A 51 1.18 19.14 -4.57
CA SER A 51 1.12 20.32 -5.46
C SER A 51 1.32 19.99 -6.94
N VAL A 52 2.02 18.90 -7.28
CA VAL A 52 2.33 18.52 -8.67
C VAL A 52 1.49 17.34 -9.17
N ALA A 53 0.92 16.55 -8.26
CA ALA A 53 0.14 15.38 -8.63
C ALA A 53 -1.16 15.76 -9.34
N LYS A 54 -1.44 15.09 -10.47
CA LYS A 54 -2.69 15.16 -11.22
C LYS A 54 -3.57 13.92 -11.01
N VAL A 55 -3.06 12.98 -10.25
CA VAL A 55 -3.73 11.74 -9.85
C VAL A 55 -3.73 11.64 -8.32
N PRO A 56 -4.60 10.81 -7.71
CA PRO A 56 -4.64 10.64 -6.26
C PRO A 56 -3.27 10.25 -5.69
N VAL A 57 -2.91 10.81 -4.53
CA VAL A 57 -1.70 10.48 -3.78
C VAL A 57 -2.10 9.75 -2.50
N ASN A 58 -1.67 8.51 -2.39
CA ASN A 58 -1.68 7.71 -1.17
C ASN A 58 -0.35 7.89 -0.45
N VAL A 59 -0.34 7.92 0.86
CA VAL A 59 0.87 8.20 1.64
C VAL A 59 1.19 7.04 2.56
N LEU A 60 2.40 6.51 2.47
CA LEU A 60 2.88 5.51 3.41
C LEU A 60 3.07 6.14 4.79
N VAL A 61 2.41 5.58 5.79
CA VAL A 61 2.57 5.95 7.21
C VAL A 61 3.24 4.80 7.93
N ARG A 62 4.57 4.87 8.02
CA ARG A 62 5.45 3.90 8.66
C ARG A 62 6.64 4.63 9.26
N PRO A 63 6.75 4.70 10.60
CA PRO A 63 7.72 5.58 11.26
C PRO A 63 9.19 5.13 11.08
N ARG A 64 9.42 3.86 10.81
CA ARG A 64 10.75 3.26 10.62
C ARG A 64 10.73 2.01 9.74
N GLY A 65 11.88 1.63 9.22
CA GLY A 65 12.12 0.31 8.64
C GLY A 65 12.16 -0.82 9.69
N GLY A 66 12.38 -2.05 9.24
CA GLY A 66 12.39 -3.25 10.08
C GLY A 66 11.01 -3.88 10.20
N ASP A 67 10.67 -4.41 11.37
CA ASP A 67 9.39 -5.05 11.65
C ASP A 67 8.20 -4.07 11.64
N PHE A 68 7.02 -4.61 11.89
CA PHE A 68 5.76 -3.84 11.94
C PHE A 68 5.13 -3.85 13.33
N VAL A 69 5.93 -4.13 14.37
CA VAL A 69 5.52 -4.10 15.78
C VAL A 69 5.91 -2.75 16.36
N PHE A 70 4.96 -1.88 16.58
CA PHE A 70 5.21 -0.49 16.96
C PHE A 70 5.01 -0.25 18.45
N SER A 71 5.91 0.54 19.05
CA SER A 71 5.76 1.05 20.41
C SER A 71 4.64 2.09 20.48
N ALA A 72 4.18 2.42 21.69
CA ALA A 72 3.18 3.46 21.90
C ALA A 72 3.61 4.83 21.32
N ALA A 73 4.91 5.19 21.46
CA ALA A 73 5.44 6.43 20.91
C ALA A 73 5.44 6.45 19.37
N GLU A 74 5.74 5.31 18.73
CA GLU A 74 5.65 5.16 17.28
C GLU A 74 4.20 5.20 16.80
N ALA A 75 3.28 4.55 17.51
CA ALA A 75 1.85 4.62 17.25
C ALA A 75 1.32 6.07 17.33
N ASP A 76 1.74 6.83 18.32
CA ASP A 76 1.37 8.25 18.45
C ASP A 76 1.98 9.11 17.32
N THR A 77 3.15 8.73 16.81
CA THR A 77 3.73 9.36 15.61
C THR A 77 2.90 9.05 14.38
N MET A 78 2.52 7.80 14.15
CA MET A 78 1.66 7.40 13.04
C MET A 78 0.32 8.13 13.04
N LEU A 79 -0.30 8.33 14.21
CA LEU A 79 -1.55 9.10 14.32
C LEU A 79 -1.38 10.55 13.89
N ARG A 80 -0.26 11.21 14.29
CA ARG A 80 0.06 12.58 13.85
C ARG A 80 0.35 12.64 12.35
N ASP A 81 1.06 11.66 11.82
CA ASP A 81 1.37 11.57 10.39
C ASP A 81 0.09 11.42 9.54
N ILE A 82 -0.90 10.63 10.01
CA ILE A 82 -2.22 10.51 9.36
C ILE A 82 -2.93 11.87 9.32
N GLU A 83 -2.88 12.64 10.42
CA GLU A 83 -3.49 13.97 10.45
C GLU A 83 -2.81 14.93 9.46
N LEU A 84 -1.47 14.92 9.42
CA LEU A 84 -0.70 15.70 8.43
C LEU A 84 -1.04 15.30 6.98
N CYS A 85 -1.25 13.99 6.71
CA CYS A 85 -1.69 13.52 5.40
C CYS A 85 -3.06 14.09 5.02
N ARG A 86 -4.00 14.09 5.98
CA ARG A 86 -5.35 14.66 5.78
C ARG A 86 -5.27 16.15 5.50
N GLU A 87 -4.55 16.91 6.33
CA GLU A 87 -4.39 18.37 6.17
C GLU A 87 -3.73 18.74 4.83
N ALA A 88 -2.80 17.92 4.35
CA ALA A 88 -2.16 18.10 3.06
C ALA A 88 -3.06 17.76 1.87
N GLY A 89 -4.17 17.05 2.07
CA GLY A 89 -5.08 16.63 1.01
C GLY A 89 -4.71 15.29 0.35
N ALA A 90 -4.05 14.39 1.08
CA ALA A 90 -3.81 13.03 0.62
C ALA A 90 -5.14 12.29 0.39
N ALA A 91 -5.19 11.45 -0.65
CA ALA A 91 -6.37 10.67 -0.98
C ALA A 91 -6.54 9.44 -0.07
N ALA A 92 -5.43 8.90 0.40
CA ALA A 92 -5.41 7.71 1.26
C ALA A 92 -4.14 7.65 2.10
N VAL A 93 -4.19 6.80 3.13
CA VAL A 93 -3.00 6.36 3.87
C VAL A 93 -2.75 4.87 3.64
N VAL A 94 -1.47 4.50 3.64
CA VAL A 94 -1.00 3.13 3.50
C VAL A 94 -0.37 2.74 4.84
N ILE A 95 -1.04 1.86 5.58
CA ILE A 95 -0.73 1.52 6.97
C ILE A 95 -0.74 0.02 7.19
N GLY A 96 -0.21 -0.44 8.31
CA GLY A 96 -0.29 -1.83 8.75
C GLY A 96 0.56 -2.01 10.01
N ALA A 97 0.03 -2.74 10.98
CA ALA A 97 0.72 -3.05 12.22
C ALA A 97 0.48 -4.51 12.60
N LEU A 98 1.51 -5.13 13.15
CA LEU A 98 1.46 -6.48 13.71
C LEU A 98 1.78 -6.42 15.20
N ASP A 99 1.31 -7.38 15.94
CA ASP A 99 1.70 -7.61 17.34
C ASP A 99 2.97 -8.48 17.44
N SER A 100 3.44 -8.72 18.65
CA SER A 100 4.64 -9.55 18.90
C SER A 100 4.48 -11.03 18.53
N ARG A 101 3.26 -11.49 18.22
CA ARG A 101 2.96 -12.85 17.74
C ARG A 101 2.91 -12.91 16.22
N GLY A 102 3.03 -11.75 15.54
CA GLY A 102 2.89 -11.62 14.10
C GLY A 102 1.42 -11.62 13.64
N GLU A 103 0.47 -11.40 14.53
CA GLU A 103 -0.94 -11.20 14.21
C GLU A 103 -1.21 -9.70 13.92
N VAL A 104 -2.30 -9.37 13.25
CA VAL A 104 -2.68 -7.96 13.04
C VAL A 104 -2.94 -7.31 14.41
N ASP A 105 -2.24 -6.22 14.71
CA ASP A 105 -2.50 -5.42 15.92
C ASP A 105 -3.84 -4.68 15.78
N MET A 106 -4.93 -5.41 16.00
CA MET A 106 -6.30 -4.90 15.84
C MET A 106 -6.58 -3.66 16.69
N PRO A 107 -6.13 -3.56 17.97
CA PRO A 107 -6.28 -2.35 18.77
C PRO A 107 -5.62 -1.12 18.13
N LEU A 108 -4.36 -1.25 17.67
CA LEU A 108 -3.65 -0.16 17.02
C LEU A 108 -4.29 0.15 15.66
N MET A 109 -4.54 -0.86 14.84
CA MET A 109 -5.11 -0.68 13.50
C MET A 109 -6.47 0.02 13.53
N ARG A 110 -7.35 -0.27 14.50
CA ARG A 110 -8.61 0.47 14.64
C ARG A 110 -8.39 1.95 14.91
N ARG A 111 -7.46 2.29 15.82
CA ARG A 111 -7.09 3.70 16.09
C ARG A 111 -6.58 4.41 14.84
N LEU A 112 -5.74 3.73 14.03
CA LEU A 112 -5.20 4.29 12.79
C LEU A 112 -6.30 4.46 11.72
N CYS A 113 -7.18 3.47 11.55
CA CYS A 113 -8.31 3.56 10.63
C CYS A 113 -9.30 4.66 11.05
N ASP A 114 -9.60 4.79 12.33
CA ASP A 114 -10.45 5.87 12.86
C ASP A 114 -9.82 7.24 12.61
N ALA A 115 -8.51 7.37 12.84
CA ALA A 115 -7.75 8.57 12.52
C ALA A 115 -7.75 8.88 11.02
N ALA A 116 -7.81 7.88 10.14
CA ALA A 116 -7.87 8.04 8.69
C ALA A 116 -9.30 8.29 8.16
N SER A 117 -10.30 8.45 9.04
CA SER A 117 -11.69 8.68 8.62
C SER A 117 -11.81 9.78 7.56
N GLY A 118 -12.50 9.51 6.46
CA GLY A 118 -12.63 10.42 5.31
C GLY A 118 -11.54 10.25 4.24
N MET A 119 -10.51 9.46 4.49
CA MET A 119 -9.52 9.00 3.50
C MET A 119 -9.68 7.50 3.26
N SER A 120 -9.25 7.01 2.10
CA SER A 120 -9.12 5.57 1.88
C SER A 120 -7.95 4.98 2.68
N VAL A 121 -8.06 3.69 3.02
CA VAL A 121 -7.02 2.95 3.76
C VAL A 121 -6.54 1.76 2.94
N THR A 122 -5.23 1.67 2.73
CA THR A 122 -4.57 0.47 2.19
C THR A 122 -3.80 -0.22 3.31
N PHE A 123 -4.07 -1.50 3.56
CA PHE A 123 -3.21 -2.31 4.41
C PHE A 123 -2.00 -2.77 3.60
N HIS A 124 -0.80 -2.45 4.07
CA HIS A 124 0.44 -2.66 3.33
C HIS A 124 1.06 -4.06 3.56
N ARG A 125 2.28 -4.25 3.06
CA ARG A 125 3.01 -5.50 3.07
C ARG A 125 3.43 -6.04 4.46
N ALA A 126 2.98 -5.46 5.58
CA ALA A 126 2.98 -6.15 6.86
C ALA A 126 2.22 -7.47 6.77
N PHE A 127 1.22 -7.54 5.90
CA PHE A 127 0.49 -8.75 5.56
C PHE A 127 1.42 -9.89 5.10
N ASP A 128 2.46 -9.58 4.32
CA ASP A 128 3.35 -10.58 3.74
C ASP A 128 4.31 -11.25 4.77
N VAL A 129 4.30 -10.78 6.01
CA VAL A 129 5.13 -11.32 7.11
C VAL A 129 4.32 -11.69 8.36
N CYS A 130 2.99 -11.65 8.28
CA CYS A 130 2.14 -12.09 9.39
C CYS A 130 2.23 -13.61 9.61
N ALA A 131 1.86 -14.06 10.81
CA ALA A 131 1.97 -15.46 11.19
C ALA A 131 0.91 -16.36 10.53
N ASP A 132 -0.31 -15.85 10.37
CA ASP A 132 -1.42 -16.54 9.70
C ASP A 132 -2.08 -15.58 8.68
N PRO A 133 -1.79 -15.76 7.37
CA PRO A 133 -2.29 -14.87 6.36
C PRO A 133 -3.81 -14.92 6.14
N LEU A 134 -4.44 -16.07 6.42
CA LEU A 134 -5.90 -16.15 6.25
C LEU A 134 -6.63 -15.47 7.41
N ALA A 135 -6.14 -15.62 8.64
CA ALA A 135 -6.65 -14.89 9.80
C ALA A 135 -6.43 -13.37 9.62
N ALA A 136 -5.21 -12.97 9.23
CA ALA A 136 -4.89 -11.58 8.96
C ALA A 136 -5.77 -10.97 7.84
N PHE A 137 -6.13 -11.76 6.82
CA PHE A 137 -7.04 -11.29 5.76
C PHE A 137 -8.44 -10.97 6.30
N GLU A 138 -8.99 -11.82 7.15
CA GLU A 138 -10.29 -11.56 7.80
C GLU A 138 -10.23 -10.34 8.73
N ASP A 139 -9.12 -10.15 9.46
CA ASP A 139 -8.89 -8.96 10.27
C ASP A 139 -8.86 -7.69 9.42
N VAL A 140 -8.14 -7.70 8.30
CA VAL A 140 -8.07 -6.56 7.36
C VAL A 140 -9.46 -6.24 6.76
N LEU A 141 -10.25 -7.26 6.46
CA LEU A 141 -11.65 -7.07 6.05
C LEU A 141 -12.50 -6.45 7.16
N ALA A 142 -12.35 -6.93 8.40
CA ALA A 142 -13.07 -6.43 9.57
C ALA A 142 -12.69 -4.99 9.94
N LEU A 143 -11.48 -4.53 9.58
CA LEU A 143 -11.03 -3.14 9.71
C LEU A 143 -11.69 -2.21 8.68
N GLY A 144 -12.31 -2.74 7.62
CA GLY A 144 -12.89 -1.93 6.57
C GLY A 144 -11.87 -1.25 5.65
N CYS A 145 -10.67 -1.83 5.51
CA CYS A 145 -9.68 -1.32 4.57
C CYS A 145 -10.20 -1.42 3.13
N ASP A 146 -9.89 -0.40 2.31
CA ASP A 146 -10.28 -0.38 0.89
C ASP A 146 -9.40 -1.30 0.04
N ARG A 147 -8.13 -1.45 0.43
CA ARG A 147 -7.11 -2.22 -0.32
C ARG A 147 -6.22 -3.04 0.60
N LEU A 148 -5.78 -4.16 0.06
CA LEU A 148 -4.70 -4.98 0.61
C LEU A 148 -3.56 -5.03 -0.42
N LEU A 149 -2.40 -4.45 -0.09
CA LEU A 149 -1.18 -4.56 -0.88
C LEU A 149 -0.38 -5.78 -0.43
N THR A 150 -0.15 -6.72 -1.34
CA THR A 150 0.54 -7.97 -1.01
C THR A 150 1.38 -8.53 -2.15
N SER A 151 2.43 -9.26 -1.82
CA SER A 151 3.16 -10.15 -2.74
C SER A 151 2.69 -11.60 -2.64
N GLY A 152 1.63 -11.89 -1.87
CA GLY A 152 1.12 -13.24 -1.65
C GLY A 152 2.02 -14.08 -0.76
N HIS A 153 2.61 -13.49 0.30
CA HIS A 153 3.57 -14.16 1.21
C HIS A 153 4.81 -14.74 0.51
N GLU A 154 5.12 -14.27 -0.69
CA GLU A 154 6.28 -14.68 -1.48
C GLU A 154 7.25 -13.51 -1.67
N SER A 155 8.44 -13.81 -2.20
CA SER A 155 9.45 -12.79 -2.47
C SER A 155 9.01 -11.73 -3.49
N ASP A 156 8.04 -12.07 -4.33
CA ASP A 156 7.44 -11.17 -5.32
C ASP A 156 6.03 -11.65 -5.72
N ALA A 157 5.22 -10.71 -6.24
CA ALA A 157 3.82 -10.96 -6.62
C ALA A 157 3.65 -12.03 -7.71
N PHE A 158 4.66 -12.24 -8.57
CA PHE A 158 4.57 -13.28 -9.59
C PHE A 158 4.65 -14.68 -8.97
N LYS A 159 5.51 -14.88 -7.98
CA LYS A 159 5.58 -16.14 -7.24
C LYS A 159 4.34 -16.38 -6.39
N GLY A 160 3.89 -15.33 -5.69
CA GLY A 160 2.70 -15.39 -4.82
C GLY A 160 1.36 -15.35 -5.53
N ARG A 161 1.34 -15.29 -6.87
CA ARG A 161 0.10 -15.05 -7.63
C ARG A 161 -1.04 -16.04 -7.37
N PHE A 162 -0.74 -17.27 -7.04
CA PHE A 162 -1.79 -18.26 -6.76
C PHE A 162 -2.45 -18.02 -5.41
N PHE A 163 -1.70 -17.61 -4.40
CA PHE A 163 -2.28 -17.18 -3.13
C PHE A 163 -3.01 -15.84 -3.27
N ILE A 164 -2.46 -14.91 -4.08
CA ILE A 164 -3.17 -13.66 -4.41
C ILE A 164 -4.51 -13.96 -5.10
N ALA A 165 -4.57 -14.94 -6.01
CA ALA A 165 -5.83 -15.38 -6.63
C ALA A 165 -6.85 -15.85 -5.60
N GLU A 166 -6.43 -16.67 -4.63
CA GLU A 166 -7.28 -17.10 -3.52
C GLU A 166 -7.80 -15.91 -2.69
N LEU A 167 -6.93 -14.94 -2.40
CA LEU A 167 -7.33 -13.73 -1.67
C LEU A 167 -8.33 -12.88 -2.47
N VAL A 168 -8.16 -12.76 -3.80
CA VAL A 168 -9.10 -12.07 -4.70
C VAL A 168 -10.47 -12.76 -4.69
N GLU A 169 -10.48 -14.09 -4.76
CA GLU A 169 -11.72 -14.86 -4.68
C GLU A 169 -12.41 -14.68 -3.31
N ARG A 170 -11.67 -14.82 -2.21
CA ARG A 170 -12.16 -14.62 -0.84
C ARG A 170 -12.63 -13.20 -0.59
N ALA A 171 -12.00 -12.20 -1.20
CA ALA A 171 -12.40 -10.81 -1.10
C ALA A 171 -13.85 -10.61 -1.55
N ALA A 172 -14.31 -11.31 -2.58
CA ALA A 172 -15.66 -11.23 -3.12
C ALA A 172 -16.15 -9.77 -3.32
N GLY A 173 -15.23 -8.87 -3.72
CA GLY A 173 -15.51 -7.45 -3.94
C GLY A 173 -15.57 -6.58 -2.67
N ARG A 174 -15.33 -7.14 -1.48
CA ARG A 174 -15.32 -6.39 -0.20
C ARG A 174 -14.09 -5.53 -0.02
N ILE A 175 -12.98 -5.91 -0.62
CA ILE A 175 -11.69 -5.23 -0.60
C ILE A 175 -10.98 -5.44 -1.94
N ILE A 176 -10.17 -4.49 -2.36
CA ILE A 176 -9.31 -4.65 -3.54
C ILE A 176 -7.99 -5.30 -3.10
N VAL A 177 -7.73 -6.51 -3.56
CA VAL A 177 -6.41 -7.15 -3.40
C VAL A 177 -5.51 -6.66 -4.52
N MET A 178 -4.44 -5.95 -4.14
CA MET A 178 -3.52 -5.28 -5.06
C MET A 178 -2.15 -5.97 -5.04
N PRO A 179 -1.79 -6.73 -6.09
CA PRO A 179 -0.46 -7.31 -6.21
C PRO A 179 0.62 -6.23 -6.23
N GLY A 180 1.65 -6.40 -5.39
CA GLY A 180 2.82 -5.52 -5.35
C GLY A 180 4.11 -6.30 -5.08
N CYS A 181 5.24 -5.62 -5.17
CA CYS A 181 6.58 -6.22 -5.17
C CYS A 181 6.90 -7.00 -6.45
N GLY A 182 7.79 -6.47 -7.25
CA GLY A 182 8.28 -7.12 -8.48
C GLY A 182 7.28 -7.13 -9.64
N VAL A 183 6.22 -6.32 -9.60
CA VAL A 183 5.34 -6.09 -10.75
C VAL A 183 6.10 -5.28 -11.80
N ARG A 184 6.10 -5.78 -13.04
CA ARG A 184 6.86 -5.23 -14.19
C ARG A 184 6.02 -5.34 -15.45
N ARG A 185 6.36 -4.56 -16.49
CA ARG A 185 5.74 -4.64 -17.82
C ARG A 185 5.78 -6.08 -18.39
N SER A 186 6.86 -6.83 -18.09
CA SER A 186 7.05 -8.19 -18.59
C SER A 186 6.20 -9.26 -17.91
N ASN A 187 5.67 -9.01 -16.72
CA ASN A 187 4.94 -10.02 -15.95
C ASN A 187 3.50 -9.63 -15.54
N ILE A 188 3.13 -8.34 -15.61
CA ILE A 188 1.83 -7.85 -15.16
C ILE A 188 0.66 -8.56 -15.85
N ALA A 189 0.76 -8.79 -17.16
CA ALA A 189 -0.30 -9.48 -17.91
C ALA A 189 -0.55 -10.90 -17.39
N ARG A 190 0.53 -11.60 -17.01
CA ARG A 190 0.42 -12.94 -16.44
C ARG A 190 -0.11 -12.90 -15.01
N ILE A 191 0.36 -11.95 -14.18
CA ILE A 191 -0.17 -11.76 -12.82
C ILE A 191 -1.68 -11.47 -12.89
N ALA A 192 -2.11 -10.55 -13.75
CA ALA A 192 -3.51 -10.20 -13.91
C ALA A 192 -4.37 -11.40 -14.34
N ALA A 193 -3.89 -12.17 -15.32
CA ALA A 193 -4.61 -13.35 -15.82
C ALA A 193 -4.73 -14.45 -14.76
N ASP A 194 -3.68 -14.68 -13.98
CA ASP A 194 -3.67 -15.75 -12.97
C ASP A 194 -4.39 -15.34 -11.67
N THR A 195 -4.46 -14.04 -11.34
CA THR A 195 -5.02 -13.57 -10.06
C THR A 195 -6.43 -12.99 -10.17
N GLY A 196 -6.82 -12.48 -11.32
CA GLY A 196 -8.03 -11.68 -11.48
C GLY A 196 -7.96 -10.29 -10.82
N ALA A 197 -6.79 -9.87 -10.31
CA ALA A 197 -6.61 -8.55 -9.73
C ALA A 197 -6.80 -7.44 -10.77
N VAL A 198 -7.34 -6.31 -10.34
CA VAL A 198 -7.68 -5.16 -11.21
C VAL A 198 -6.80 -3.94 -10.97
N GLU A 199 -6.18 -3.83 -9.79
CA GLU A 199 -5.22 -2.79 -9.42
C GLU A 199 -3.86 -3.43 -9.13
N PHE A 200 -2.77 -2.73 -9.48
CA PHE A 200 -1.40 -3.22 -9.33
C PHE A 200 -0.51 -2.12 -8.79
N HIS A 201 0.38 -2.50 -7.87
CA HIS A 201 1.40 -1.61 -7.33
C HIS A 201 2.76 -1.94 -7.94
N ALA A 202 3.44 -0.92 -8.47
CA ALA A 202 4.74 -1.05 -9.09
C ALA A 202 5.69 0.07 -8.63
N SER A 203 7.00 -0.16 -8.72
CA SER A 203 7.99 0.91 -8.53
C SER A 203 7.94 1.91 -9.69
N SER A 204 8.49 3.11 -9.48
CA SER A 204 8.61 4.13 -10.53
C SER A 204 9.31 3.61 -11.79
N ALA A 205 10.26 2.67 -11.67
CA ALA A 205 10.94 2.03 -12.79
C ALA A 205 10.00 1.21 -13.73
N PHE A 206 8.76 0.95 -13.34
CA PHE A 206 7.76 0.38 -14.25
C PHE A 206 7.39 1.38 -15.37
N PHE A 207 7.54 2.66 -15.09
CA PHE A 207 7.10 3.77 -15.93
C PHE A 207 8.26 4.39 -16.76
N ASP A 208 9.50 3.90 -16.57
CA ASP A 208 10.69 4.32 -17.33
C ASP A 208 10.72 3.75 -18.76
#